data_4c49e6ea343737ef7e0cfd5bfe0667bd
#
_entry.id   4c49e6ea343737ef7e0cfd5bfe0667bd
#
_cell.length_a   1.000
_cell.length_b   1.000
_cell.length_c   1.000
_cell.angle_alpha   90.00
_cell.angle_beta   90.00
_cell.angle_gamma   90.00
#
_symmetry.space_group_name_H-M   'P 1'
#
loop_
_entity.id
_entity.type
_entity.pdbx_description
1 polymer ?
#
loop_
_entity_poly.entity_id
_entity_poly.type
_entity_poly.pdbx_seq_one_letter_code
_entity_poly.pdbx_strand_id
1 'polypeptide(L)'
;ALVLAEADALVDAEAEALVLAEADALVDADSDADVLAEDEALVDAEAEALVLAEAEALVDAEAEALVDAEAEALVDAEAEALVDAEAEALVDAEADALVLAEAEALVLAEAEALVLDEAEALVEAEAEALVLAEAEALVLADSDALVDAEAEALVLAEADALVDADSDADVLAEDEALVDAEDEALVLAEAEALVDAEADALVLAEADALVDAEAEALVEA
;
A
#
# COMPACT_ATOMS: atom_id res chain seq x y z
N ALA A 1 31.24 -5.32 -4.06
CA ALA A 1 32.24 -4.24 -4.13
C ALA A 1 32.04 -3.24 -3.01
N LEU A 2 33.06 -2.42 -2.70
CA LEU A 2 32.94 -1.30 -1.73
C LEU A 2 33.38 -0.03 -2.44
N VAL A 3 32.47 0.94 -2.52
CA VAL A 3 32.74 2.25 -3.13
C VAL A 3 32.36 3.36 -2.14
N LEU A 4 33.22 4.35 -2.05
CA LEU A 4 33.05 5.58 -1.29
C LEU A 4 33.32 6.73 -2.23
N ALA A 5 32.33 7.57 -2.52
CA ALA A 5 32.45 8.70 -3.42
C ALA A 5 31.96 10.00 -2.76
N GLU A 6 32.72 11.12 -2.98
CA GLU A 6 32.28 12.47 -2.62
C GLU A 6 31.45 13.15 -3.73
N ALA A 7 31.02 12.39 -4.72
CA ALA A 7 30.19 12.83 -5.85
C ALA A 7 29.47 11.58 -6.39
N ASP A 8 28.96 11.63 -7.59
CA ASP A 8 28.21 10.54 -8.20
C ASP A 8 29.01 9.22 -8.21
N ALA A 9 28.36 8.13 -7.81
CA ALA A 9 28.93 6.79 -7.86
C ALA A 9 28.22 5.93 -8.92
N LEU A 10 29.01 5.32 -9.82
CA LEU A 10 28.54 4.31 -10.75
C LEU A 10 29.25 2.99 -10.41
N VAL A 11 28.51 1.97 -10.07
CA VAL A 11 29.05 0.68 -9.65
C VAL A 11 28.38 -0.44 -10.43
N ASP A 12 29.19 -1.28 -11.02
CA ASP A 12 28.81 -2.55 -11.65
C ASP A 12 29.60 -3.65 -10.94
N ALA A 13 28.92 -4.62 -10.35
CA ALA A 13 29.53 -5.64 -9.50
C ALA A 13 28.95 -7.03 -9.76
N GLU A 14 29.78 -8.01 -10.15
CA GLU A 14 29.43 -9.43 -10.28
C GLU A 14 29.15 -10.15 -8.92
N ALA A 15 29.01 -9.40 -7.82
CA ALA A 15 28.74 -9.92 -6.49
C ALA A 15 28.17 -8.79 -5.63
N GLU A 16 28.32 -8.83 -4.35
CA GLU A 16 27.80 -7.81 -3.44
C GLU A 16 28.37 -6.39 -3.73
N ALA A 17 27.52 -5.40 -3.79
CA ALA A 17 27.88 -3.99 -3.88
C ALA A 17 27.52 -3.26 -2.57
N LEU A 18 28.48 -2.54 -1.99
CA LEU A 18 28.26 -1.58 -0.90
C LEU A 18 28.71 -0.21 -1.38
N VAL A 19 27.79 0.72 -1.46
CA VAL A 19 28.05 2.07 -2.03
C VAL A 19 27.63 3.13 -1.02
N LEU A 20 28.51 4.10 -0.83
CA LEU A 20 28.25 5.33 -0.10
C LEU A 20 28.60 6.50 -1.01
N ALA A 21 27.63 7.33 -1.36
CA ALA A 21 27.82 8.51 -2.20
C ALA A 21 27.27 9.77 -1.50
N GLU A 22 27.97 10.92 -1.65
CA GLU A 22 27.46 12.23 -1.21
C GLU A 22 26.58 12.91 -2.28
N ALA A 23 26.33 12.25 -3.38
CA ALA A 23 25.43 12.68 -4.45
C ALA A 23 24.71 11.45 -4.99
N ASP A 24 24.55 11.32 -6.30
CA ASP A 24 23.80 10.23 -6.91
C ASP A 24 24.54 8.89 -6.88
N ALA A 25 23.84 7.81 -6.58
CA ALA A 25 24.36 6.46 -6.70
C ALA A 25 23.58 5.65 -7.75
N LEU A 26 24.30 5.10 -8.73
CA LEU A 26 23.76 4.14 -9.69
C LEU A 26 24.50 2.81 -9.51
N VAL A 27 23.77 1.78 -9.14
CA VAL A 27 24.34 0.47 -8.78
C VAL A 27 23.66 -0.63 -9.58
N ASP A 28 24.44 -1.48 -10.17
CA ASP A 28 24.05 -2.71 -10.84
C ASP A 28 24.82 -3.87 -10.17
N ALA A 29 24.16 -4.85 -9.60
CA ALA A 29 24.79 -5.93 -8.85
C ALA A 29 24.13 -7.30 -9.13
N ASP A 30 24.96 -8.30 -9.53
CA ASP A 30 24.51 -9.70 -9.70
C ASP A 30 24.13 -10.40 -8.37
N SER A 31 24.18 -9.71 -7.24
CA SER A 31 23.79 -10.24 -5.92
C SER A 31 23.24 -9.10 -5.08
N ASP A 32 23.68 -8.94 -3.85
CA ASP A 32 23.12 -7.97 -2.93
C ASP A 32 23.67 -6.55 -3.15
N ALA A 33 22.81 -5.54 -3.10
CA ALA A 33 23.19 -4.14 -3.18
C ALA A 33 22.81 -3.39 -1.90
N ASP A 34 23.80 -2.85 -1.19
CA ASP A 34 23.62 -1.92 -0.08
C ASP A 34 24.02 -0.51 -0.53
N VAL A 35 23.09 0.42 -0.60
CA VAL A 35 23.32 1.78 -1.10
C VAL A 35 22.90 2.84 -0.09
N LEU A 36 23.77 3.80 0.11
CA LEU A 36 23.50 5.02 0.86
C LEU A 36 23.87 6.22 0.01
N ALA A 37 22.90 7.05 -0.33
CA ALA A 37 23.09 8.25 -1.15
C ALA A 37 22.49 9.49 -0.45
N GLU A 38 23.13 10.68 -0.59
CA GLU A 38 22.57 11.94 -0.08
C GLU A 38 21.61 12.62 -1.08
N ASP A 39 21.60 12.21 -2.34
CA ASP A 39 20.66 12.71 -3.36
C ASP A 39 19.86 11.53 -3.93
N GLU A 40 20.10 11.08 -5.14
CA GLU A 40 19.31 10.04 -5.80
C GLU A 40 19.97 8.65 -5.76
N ALA A 41 19.23 7.59 -5.46
CA ALA A 41 19.69 6.21 -5.59
C ALA A 41 18.92 5.47 -6.68
N LEU A 42 19.63 4.89 -7.66
CA LEU A 42 19.09 3.97 -8.64
C LEU A 42 19.81 2.62 -8.48
N VAL A 43 19.07 1.58 -8.17
CA VAL A 43 19.62 0.27 -7.84
C VAL A 43 18.92 -0.83 -8.63
N ASP A 44 19.71 -1.67 -9.26
CA ASP A 44 19.30 -2.91 -9.91
C ASP A 44 20.07 -4.06 -9.23
N ALA A 45 19.39 -5.03 -8.65
CA ALA A 45 20.00 -6.14 -7.91
C ALA A 45 19.34 -7.48 -8.20
N GLU A 46 20.12 -8.52 -8.59
CA GLU A 46 19.58 -9.89 -8.80
C GLU A 46 19.20 -10.61 -7.47
N ALA A 47 19.45 -10.02 -6.30
CA ALA A 47 19.03 -10.62 -5.03
C ALA A 47 18.41 -9.57 -4.10
N GLU A 48 19.10 -9.11 -3.08
CA GLU A 48 18.55 -8.19 -2.10
C GLU A 48 19.04 -6.75 -2.32
N ALA A 49 18.12 -5.78 -2.31
CA ALA A 49 18.46 -4.37 -2.33
C ALA A 49 18.12 -3.70 -0.99
N LEU A 50 19.11 -3.05 -0.36
CA LEU A 50 18.91 -2.14 0.76
C LEU A 50 19.32 -0.73 0.33
N VAL A 51 18.38 0.19 0.32
CA VAL A 51 18.62 1.56 -0.15
C VAL A 51 18.17 2.57 0.88
N LEU A 52 19.05 3.53 1.15
CA LEU A 52 18.74 4.73 1.91
C LEU A 52 19.11 5.94 1.06
N ALA A 53 18.13 6.81 0.78
CA ALA A 53 18.33 8.02 -0.01
C ALA A 53 17.68 9.23 0.67
N GLU A 54 18.37 10.41 0.68
CA GLU A 54 17.75 11.64 1.19
C GLU A 54 16.81 12.33 0.19
N ALA A 55 16.78 11.89 -1.07
CA ALA A 55 15.82 12.41 -2.05
C ALA A 55 15.03 11.26 -2.69
N GLU A 56 15.44 10.76 -3.83
CA GLU A 56 14.66 9.77 -4.57
C GLU A 56 15.34 8.40 -4.60
N ALA A 57 14.58 7.33 -4.33
CA ALA A 57 15.04 5.96 -4.50
C ALA A 57 14.25 5.26 -5.62
N LEU A 58 14.96 4.68 -6.59
CA LEU A 58 14.40 3.79 -7.61
C LEU A 58 15.10 2.45 -7.50
N VAL A 59 14.35 1.40 -7.22
CA VAL A 59 14.90 0.07 -6.93
C VAL A 59 14.19 -0.99 -7.75
N ASP A 60 14.96 -1.83 -8.39
CA ASP A 60 14.53 -3.06 -9.05
C ASP A 60 15.29 -4.23 -8.40
N ALA A 61 14.58 -5.21 -7.85
CA ALA A 61 15.19 -6.32 -7.14
C ALA A 61 14.49 -7.66 -7.44
N GLU A 62 15.25 -8.70 -7.86
CA GLU A 62 14.66 -10.04 -8.09
C GLU A 62 14.26 -10.79 -6.79
N ALA A 63 14.59 -10.30 -5.60
CA ALA A 63 14.14 -10.92 -4.36
C ALA A 63 13.54 -9.88 -3.40
N GLU A 64 14.31 -9.35 -2.48
CA GLU A 64 13.79 -8.46 -1.46
C GLU A 64 14.28 -7.01 -1.63
N ALA A 65 13.38 -6.04 -1.63
CA ALA A 65 13.70 -4.63 -1.60
C ALA A 65 13.35 -4.01 -0.23
N LEU A 66 14.33 -3.35 0.40
CA LEU A 66 14.12 -2.53 1.58
C LEU A 66 14.59 -1.11 1.27
N VAL A 67 13.67 -0.17 1.27
CA VAL A 67 13.92 1.22 0.84
C VAL A 67 13.47 2.20 1.91
N ASP A 68 14.32 3.16 2.21
CA ASP A 68 14.05 4.32 3.06
C ASP A 68 14.39 5.57 2.24
N ALA A 69 13.42 6.45 1.99
CA ALA A 69 13.62 7.65 1.18
C ALA A 69 12.91 8.86 1.82
N GLU A 70 13.61 10.03 1.92
CA GLU A 70 13.00 11.26 2.44
C GLU A 70 12.03 11.95 1.44
N ALA A 71 12.00 11.56 0.18
CA ALA A 71 11.05 12.11 -0.77
C ALA A 71 10.28 11.00 -1.51
N GLU A 72 10.75 10.51 -2.63
CA GLU A 72 10.00 9.56 -3.44
C GLU A 72 10.66 8.18 -3.48
N ALA A 73 9.91 7.11 -3.23
CA ALA A 73 10.35 5.74 -3.42
C ALA A 73 9.56 5.07 -4.55
N LEU A 74 10.27 4.51 -5.54
CA LEU A 74 9.69 3.65 -6.58
C LEU A 74 10.39 2.30 -6.51
N VAL A 75 9.63 1.25 -6.24
CA VAL A 75 10.17 -0.09 -6.00
C VAL A 75 9.44 -1.12 -6.84
N ASP A 76 10.20 -1.95 -7.52
CA ASP A 76 9.76 -3.14 -8.22
C ASP A 76 10.50 -4.34 -7.62
N ALA A 77 9.78 -5.33 -7.08
CA ALA A 77 10.38 -6.48 -6.42
C ALA A 77 9.66 -7.79 -6.77
N GLU A 78 10.40 -8.84 -7.21
CA GLU A 78 9.80 -10.15 -7.49
C GLU A 78 9.37 -10.94 -6.22
N ALA A 79 9.74 -10.50 -5.01
CA ALA A 79 9.28 -11.15 -3.78
C ALA A 79 8.73 -10.13 -2.79
N GLU A 80 9.52 -9.64 -1.86
CA GLU A 80 9.01 -8.78 -0.79
C GLU A 80 9.51 -7.33 -0.92
N ALA A 81 8.61 -6.35 -0.87
CA ALA A 81 8.95 -4.94 -0.80
C ALA A 81 8.61 -4.36 0.58
N LEU A 82 9.58 -3.70 1.22
CA LEU A 82 9.37 -2.91 2.43
C LEU A 82 9.85 -1.49 2.16
N VAL A 83 8.94 -0.54 2.21
CA VAL A 83 9.20 0.85 1.83
C VAL A 83 8.77 1.80 2.96
N ASP A 84 9.64 2.73 3.27
CA ASP A 84 9.37 3.88 4.14
C ASP A 84 9.69 5.16 3.35
N ALA A 85 8.70 6.03 3.13
CA ALA A 85 8.88 7.25 2.36
C ALA A 85 8.18 8.44 3.01
N GLU A 86 8.89 9.60 3.15
CA GLU A 86 8.26 10.81 3.71
C GLU A 86 7.30 11.54 2.74
N ALA A 87 7.29 11.20 1.45
CA ALA A 87 6.34 11.81 0.52
C ALA A 87 5.58 10.74 -0.27
N GLU A 88 6.07 10.27 -1.39
CA GLU A 88 5.34 9.36 -2.26
C GLU A 88 5.99 7.97 -2.33
N ALA A 89 5.22 6.91 -2.11
CA ALA A 89 5.65 5.54 -2.34
C ALA A 89 4.88 4.89 -3.49
N LEU A 90 5.57 4.36 -4.49
CA LEU A 90 5.00 3.53 -5.53
C LEU A 90 5.68 2.17 -5.50
N VAL A 91 4.91 1.13 -5.25
CA VAL A 91 5.42 -0.22 -5.04
C VAL A 91 4.68 -1.22 -5.91
N ASP A 92 5.43 -2.03 -6.62
CA ASP A 92 4.96 -3.21 -7.34
C ASP A 92 5.70 -4.44 -6.78
N ALA A 93 4.99 -5.41 -6.24
CA ALA A 93 5.59 -6.60 -5.64
C ALA A 93 4.84 -7.87 -6.05
N GLU A 94 5.57 -8.90 -6.54
CA GLU A 94 4.95 -10.21 -6.88
C GLU A 94 4.54 -11.04 -5.64
N ALA A 95 4.96 -10.65 -4.42
CA ALA A 95 4.48 -11.31 -3.21
C ALA A 95 3.94 -10.27 -2.22
N ASP A 96 4.69 -9.93 -1.21
CA ASP A 96 4.18 -9.10 -0.11
C ASP A 96 4.73 -7.67 -0.15
N ALA A 97 3.86 -6.68 -0.02
CA ALA A 97 4.23 -5.28 0.09
C ALA A 97 3.90 -4.73 1.49
N LEU A 98 4.88 -4.12 2.15
CA LEU A 98 4.69 -3.31 3.35
C LEU A 98 5.14 -1.87 3.05
N VAL A 99 4.23 -0.94 3.13
CA VAL A 99 4.49 0.47 2.80
C VAL A 99 4.08 1.38 3.93
N LEU A 100 4.98 2.30 4.27
CA LEU A 100 4.71 3.44 5.13
C LEU A 100 4.98 4.71 4.31
N ALA A 101 3.99 5.58 4.20
CA ALA A 101 4.16 6.85 3.50
C ALA A 101 3.48 8.00 4.26
N GLU A 102 4.04 9.22 4.22
CA GLU A 102 3.43 10.40 4.87
C GLU A 102 2.48 11.17 3.94
N ALA A 103 2.48 10.92 2.63
CA ALA A 103 1.60 11.64 1.71
C ALA A 103 0.78 10.71 0.80
N GLU A 104 1.37 10.04 -0.16
CA GLU A 104 0.64 9.19 -1.10
C GLU A 104 1.28 7.81 -1.24
N ALA A 105 0.53 6.73 -1.02
CA ALA A 105 0.96 5.37 -1.30
C ALA A 105 0.16 4.76 -2.46
N LEU A 106 0.86 4.25 -3.47
CA LEU A 106 0.30 3.40 -4.52
C LEU A 106 0.96 2.04 -4.46
N VAL A 107 0.19 1.00 -4.19
CA VAL A 107 0.71 -0.35 -4.00
C VAL A 107 -0.02 -1.34 -4.87
N LEU A 108 0.74 -2.13 -5.59
CA LEU A 108 0.27 -3.31 -6.33
C LEU A 108 0.99 -4.53 -5.77
N ALA A 109 0.26 -5.53 -5.30
CA ALA A 109 0.84 -6.76 -4.77
C ALA A 109 0.07 -8.01 -5.25
N GLU A 110 0.79 -9.06 -5.70
CA GLU A 110 0.13 -10.33 -6.06
C GLU A 110 -0.29 -11.19 -4.84
N ALA A 111 0.19 -10.86 -3.63
CA ALA A 111 -0.26 -11.57 -2.44
C ALA A 111 -0.82 -10.59 -1.39
N GLU A 112 -0.05 -10.18 -0.41
CA GLU A 112 -0.54 -9.37 0.69
C GLU A 112 -0.02 -7.93 0.63
N ALA A 113 -0.91 -6.94 0.71
CA ALA A 113 -0.54 -5.54 0.85
C ALA A 113 -0.87 -5.03 2.27
N LEU A 114 0.11 -4.48 2.96
CA LEU A 114 -0.06 -3.73 4.20
C LEU A 114 0.41 -2.29 3.98
N VAL A 115 -0.50 -1.35 4.10
CA VAL A 115 -0.22 0.07 3.86
C VAL A 115 -0.63 0.90 5.07
N LEU A 116 0.28 1.77 5.50
CA LEU A 116 0.01 2.81 6.47
C LEU A 116 0.36 4.15 5.81
N ASP A 117 -0.61 5.04 5.69
CA ASP A 117 -0.43 6.34 5.06
C ASP A 117 -1.08 7.46 5.89
N GLU A 118 -0.44 8.63 5.99
CA GLU A 118 -1.03 9.80 6.63
C GLU A 118 -1.97 10.60 5.70
N ALA A 119 -2.01 10.32 4.40
CA ALA A 119 -2.92 11.01 3.50
C ALA A 119 -3.72 10.06 2.59
N GLU A 120 -3.24 9.68 1.43
CA GLU A 120 -4.03 8.92 0.46
C GLU A 120 -3.41 7.55 0.15
N ALA A 121 -4.14 6.46 0.38
CA ALA A 121 -3.71 5.11 0.03
C ALA A 121 -4.52 4.55 -1.15
N LEU A 122 -3.85 4.10 -2.20
CA LEU A 122 -4.43 3.33 -3.29
C LEU A 122 -3.77 1.95 -3.33
N VAL A 123 -4.55 0.90 -3.13
CA VAL A 123 -4.03 -0.46 -3.02
C VAL A 123 -4.79 -1.42 -3.94
N GLU A 124 -4.07 -2.20 -4.69
CA GLU A 124 -4.58 -3.35 -5.43
C GLU A 124 -3.83 -4.61 -4.98
N ALA A 125 -4.52 -5.61 -4.46
CA ALA A 125 -3.93 -6.87 -4.01
C ALA A 125 -4.71 -8.09 -4.54
N GLU A 126 -4.02 -9.12 -5.06
CA GLU A 126 -4.70 -10.37 -5.48
C GLU A 126 -5.13 -11.26 -4.31
N ALA A 127 -4.63 -11.04 -3.10
CA ALA A 127 -5.10 -11.77 -1.93
C ALA A 127 -5.64 -10.82 -0.86
N GLU A 128 -4.87 -10.45 0.13
CA GLU A 128 -5.37 -9.68 1.27
C GLU A 128 -4.83 -8.25 1.29
N ALA A 129 -5.71 -7.26 1.46
CA ALA A 129 -5.32 -5.87 1.66
C ALA A 129 -5.64 -5.41 3.09
N LEU A 130 -4.64 -4.89 3.80
CA LEU A 130 -4.81 -4.19 5.07
C LEU A 130 -4.33 -2.74 4.90
N VAL A 131 -5.23 -1.80 5.05
CA VAL A 131 -4.94 -0.37 4.84
C VAL A 131 -5.37 0.45 6.04
N LEU A 132 -4.48 1.29 6.52
CA LEU A 132 -4.77 2.35 7.46
C LEU A 132 -4.39 3.68 6.82
N ALA A 133 -5.36 4.58 6.66
CA ALA A 133 -5.13 5.90 6.05
C ALA A 133 -5.76 7.01 6.89
N GLU A 134 -5.04 8.11 7.14
CA GLU A 134 -5.62 9.26 7.86
C GLU A 134 -6.56 10.12 7.00
N ALA A 135 -6.56 9.96 5.67
CA ALA A 135 -7.51 10.67 4.81
C ALA A 135 -8.30 9.68 3.94
N GLU A 136 -7.88 9.39 2.73
CA GLU A 136 -8.69 8.62 1.80
C GLU A 136 -8.07 7.24 1.50
N ALA A 137 -8.85 6.17 1.58
CA ALA A 137 -8.42 4.83 1.18
C ALA A 137 -9.22 4.33 -0.02
N LEU A 138 -8.55 3.91 -1.09
CA LEU A 138 -9.12 3.18 -2.21
C LEU A 138 -8.48 1.79 -2.27
N VAL A 139 -9.27 0.75 -2.09
CA VAL A 139 -8.76 -0.62 -2.01
C VAL A 139 -9.50 -1.54 -2.95
N LEU A 140 -8.75 -2.30 -3.72
CA LEU A 140 -9.23 -3.42 -4.52
C LEU A 140 -8.52 -4.70 -4.06
N ALA A 141 -9.28 -5.70 -3.64
CA ALA A 141 -8.72 -6.98 -3.23
C ALA A 141 -9.51 -8.14 -3.86
N ASP A 142 -8.80 -9.15 -4.40
CA ASP A 142 -9.44 -10.36 -4.93
C ASP A 142 -9.88 -11.33 -3.80
N SER A 143 -9.52 -11.05 -2.55
CA SER A 143 -9.99 -11.81 -1.39
C SER A 143 -10.47 -10.84 -0.30
N ASP A 144 -9.78 -10.73 0.81
CA ASP A 144 -10.26 -9.99 1.96
C ASP A 144 -9.68 -8.57 2.04
N ALA A 145 -10.50 -7.58 2.30
CA ALA A 145 -10.07 -6.21 2.55
C ALA A 145 -10.39 -5.77 3.99
N LEU A 146 -9.39 -5.28 4.71
CA LEU A 146 -9.54 -4.60 5.99
C LEU A 146 -9.06 -3.15 5.83
N VAL A 147 -9.94 -2.21 6.04
CA VAL A 147 -9.67 -0.78 5.85
C VAL A 147 -10.09 0.02 7.06
N ASP A 148 -9.22 0.87 7.54
CA ASP A 148 -9.47 1.89 8.54
C ASP A 148 -9.07 3.25 7.93
N ALA A 149 -10.03 4.17 7.81
CA ALA A 149 -9.79 5.48 7.20
C ALA A 149 -10.44 6.61 8.02
N GLU A 150 -9.69 7.67 8.37
CA GLU A 150 -10.25 8.81 9.09
C GLU A 150 -11.17 9.71 8.23
N ALA A 151 -11.18 9.57 6.90
CA ALA A 151 -12.12 10.31 6.07
C ALA A 151 -12.94 9.35 5.18
N GLU A 152 -12.56 9.13 3.94
CA GLU A 152 -13.38 8.38 2.99
C GLU A 152 -12.78 7.00 2.65
N ALA A 153 -13.56 5.94 2.72
CA ALA A 153 -13.15 4.61 2.29
C ALA A 153 -13.96 4.13 1.08
N LEU A 154 -13.29 3.75 -0.01
CA LEU A 154 -13.88 3.04 -1.14
C LEU A 154 -13.23 1.66 -1.26
N VAL A 155 -14.02 0.62 -1.09
CA VAL A 155 -13.51 -0.76 -1.03
C VAL A 155 -14.27 -1.68 -1.99
N LEU A 156 -13.53 -2.43 -2.78
CA LEU A 156 -14.02 -3.53 -3.58
C LEU A 156 -13.29 -4.82 -3.18
N ALA A 157 -14.02 -5.82 -2.73
CA ALA A 157 -13.46 -7.12 -2.37
C ALA A 157 -14.26 -8.26 -3.01
N GLU A 158 -13.57 -9.30 -3.54
CA GLU A 158 -14.27 -10.51 -4.04
C GLU A 158 -14.72 -11.46 -2.90
N ALA A 159 -14.21 -11.31 -1.68
CA ALA A 159 -14.70 -12.06 -0.54
C ALA A 159 -15.22 -11.12 0.56
N ASP A 160 -14.51 -10.99 1.66
CA ASP A 160 -14.99 -10.26 2.82
C ASP A 160 -14.41 -8.84 2.91
N ALA A 161 -15.24 -7.84 3.16
CA ALA A 161 -14.81 -6.47 3.42
C ALA A 161 -15.13 -6.07 4.87
N LEU A 162 -14.14 -5.60 5.61
CA LEU A 162 -14.30 -4.95 6.91
C LEU A 162 -13.79 -3.52 6.80
N VAL A 163 -14.68 -2.56 7.00
CA VAL A 163 -14.37 -1.14 6.82
C VAL A 163 -14.81 -0.34 8.04
N ASP A 164 -13.91 0.48 8.54
CA ASP A 164 -14.16 1.50 9.56
C ASP A 164 -13.80 2.87 8.95
N ALA A 165 -14.72 3.81 8.92
CA ALA A 165 -14.49 5.12 8.33
C ALA A 165 -15.13 6.24 9.18
N ASP A 166 -14.37 7.28 9.53
CA ASP A 166 -14.87 8.43 10.27
C ASP A 166 -15.80 9.34 9.43
N SER A 167 -15.92 9.11 8.14
CA SER A 167 -16.85 9.85 7.28
C SER A 167 -17.64 8.89 6.38
N ASP A 168 -17.39 8.85 5.10
CA ASP A 168 -18.21 8.10 4.14
C ASP A 168 -17.57 6.74 3.78
N ALA A 169 -18.34 5.66 3.81
CA ALA A 169 -17.90 4.35 3.37
C ALA A 169 -18.72 3.82 2.18
N ASP A 170 -18.05 3.59 1.04
CA ASP A 170 -18.61 2.92 -0.13
C ASP A 170 -18.00 1.52 -0.27
N VAL A 171 -18.77 0.46 -0.09
CA VAL A 171 -18.26 -0.91 -0.05
C VAL A 171 -19.03 -1.83 -1.01
N LEU A 172 -18.28 -2.55 -1.82
CA LEU A 172 -18.77 -3.68 -2.60
C LEU A 172 -18.04 -4.96 -2.19
N ALA A 173 -18.77 -5.98 -1.75
CA ALA A 173 -18.23 -7.30 -1.43
C ALA A 173 -19.06 -8.42 -2.06
N GLU A 174 -18.41 -9.49 -2.56
CA GLU A 174 -19.16 -10.65 -3.08
C GLU A 174 -19.68 -11.57 -1.98
N ASP A 175 -19.03 -11.65 -0.83
CA ASP A 175 -19.51 -12.44 0.31
C ASP A 175 -20.02 -11.54 1.46
N GLU A 176 -19.22 -11.21 2.45
CA GLU A 176 -19.66 -10.49 3.65
C GLU A 176 -19.11 -9.05 3.71
N ALA A 177 -19.96 -8.08 3.98
CA ALA A 177 -19.53 -6.71 4.27
C ALA A 177 -19.88 -6.33 5.71
N LEU A 178 -18.87 -5.88 6.48
CA LEU A 178 -19.04 -5.28 7.78
C LEU A 178 -18.52 -3.85 7.73
N VAL A 179 -19.38 -2.88 7.95
CA VAL A 179 -19.06 -1.46 7.78
C VAL A 179 -19.52 -0.67 8.99
N ASP A 180 -18.63 0.13 9.53
CA ASP A 180 -18.88 1.17 10.53
C ASP A 180 -18.53 2.53 9.89
N ALA A 181 -19.46 3.48 9.87
CA ALA A 181 -19.24 4.80 9.29
C ALA A 181 -19.89 5.91 10.14
N GLU A 182 -19.16 6.99 10.44
CA GLU A 182 -19.74 8.12 11.20
C GLU A 182 -20.73 8.97 10.39
N ASP A 183 -20.64 9.02 9.07
CA ASP A 183 -21.54 9.78 8.21
C ASP A 183 -22.38 8.85 7.30
N GLU A 184 -22.05 8.68 6.04
CA GLU A 184 -22.87 7.92 5.09
C GLU A 184 -22.25 6.57 4.71
N ALA A 185 -23.02 5.49 4.75
CA ALA A 185 -22.60 4.17 4.29
C ALA A 185 -23.38 3.71 3.06
N LEU A 186 -22.70 3.39 1.97
CA LEU A 186 -23.26 2.69 0.81
C LEU A 186 -22.65 1.31 0.70
N VAL A 187 -23.45 0.27 0.89
CA VAL A 187 -22.94 -1.11 0.91
C VAL A 187 -23.71 -2.00 -0.03
N LEU A 188 -22.99 -2.71 -0.88
CA LEU A 188 -23.53 -3.79 -1.72
C LEU A 188 -22.80 -5.09 -1.37
N ALA A 189 -23.56 -6.12 -0.94
CA ALA A 189 -23.01 -7.45 -0.66
C ALA A 189 -23.87 -8.54 -1.30
N GLU A 190 -23.24 -9.59 -1.86
CA GLU A 190 -24.02 -10.73 -2.41
C GLU A 190 -24.56 -11.67 -1.31
N ALA A 191 -23.90 -11.77 -0.16
CA ALA A 191 -24.36 -12.60 0.93
C ALA A 191 -24.86 -11.78 2.12
N GLU A 192 -24.00 -11.40 3.05
CA GLU A 192 -24.42 -10.74 4.30
C GLU A 192 -23.84 -9.32 4.43
N ALA A 193 -24.68 -8.36 4.82
CA ALA A 193 -24.22 -7.01 5.14
C ALA A 193 -24.57 -6.63 6.58
N LEU A 194 -23.58 -6.23 7.37
CA LEU A 194 -23.74 -5.62 8.68
C LEU A 194 -23.22 -4.19 8.63
N VAL A 195 -24.10 -3.22 8.85
CA VAL A 195 -23.75 -1.80 8.72
C VAL A 195 -24.22 -1.04 9.95
N ASP A 196 -23.33 -0.26 10.54
CA ASP A 196 -23.60 0.77 11.54
C ASP A 196 -23.24 2.14 10.95
N ALA A 197 -24.17 3.08 10.94
CA ALA A 197 -23.92 4.41 10.40
C ALA A 197 -24.60 5.49 11.25
N GLU A 198 -23.89 6.57 11.61
CA GLU A 198 -24.48 7.66 12.40
C GLU A 198 -25.43 8.56 11.59
N ALA A 199 -25.30 8.63 10.27
CA ALA A 199 -26.23 9.39 9.44
C ALA A 199 -27.07 8.48 8.52
N ASP A 200 -26.75 8.37 7.25
CA ASP A 200 -27.59 7.70 6.27
C ASP A 200 -26.98 6.37 5.79
N ALA A 201 -27.72 5.27 5.82
CA ALA A 201 -27.26 3.98 5.31
C ALA A 201 -28.09 3.51 4.12
N LEU A 202 -27.44 3.20 3.00
CA LEU A 202 -28.04 2.51 1.85
C LEU A 202 -27.40 1.14 1.69
N VAL A 203 -28.17 0.09 1.93
CA VAL A 203 -27.66 -1.29 1.90
C VAL A 203 -28.48 -2.15 0.94
N LEU A 204 -27.78 -2.81 0.01
CA LEU A 204 -28.34 -3.85 -0.83
C LEU A 204 -27.61 -5.17 -0.55
N ALA A 205 -28.33 -6.19 -0.09
CA ALA A 205 -27.79 -7.52 0.13
C ALA A 205 -28.70 -8.58 -0.49
N GLU A 206 -28.14 -9.61 -1.13
CA GLU A 206 -28.97 -10.68 -1.72
C GLU A 206 -29.50 -11.69 -0.68
N ALA A 207 -28.87 -11.79 0.50
CA ALA A 207 -29.30 -12.72 1.54
C ALA A 207 -29.78 -12.01 2.80
N ASP A 208 -28.89 -11.62 3.69
CA ASP A 208 -29.25 -11.04 4.99
C ASP A 208 -28.58 -9.65 5.20
N ALA A 209 -29.38 -8.65 5.55
CA ALA A 209 -28.88 -7.32 5.89
C ALA A 209 -29.29 -6.91 7.30
N LEU A 210 -28.35 -6.47 8.12
CA LEU A 210 -28.56 -5.87 9.43
C LEU A 210 -28.02 -4.44 9.43
N VAL A 211 -28.87 -3.45 9.59
CA VAL A 211 -28.49 -2.04 9.56
C VAL A 211 -28.96 -1.33 10.81
N ASP A 212 -28.07 -0.64 11.49
CA ASP A 212 -28.36 0.35 12.51
C ASP A 212 -27.96 1.74 11.97
N ALA A 213 -28.89 2.65 11.87
CA ALA A 213 -28.61 4.00 11.39
C ALA A 213 -29.39 5.02 12.22
N GLU A 214 -28.73 6.07 12.70
CA GLU A 214 -29.38 7.10 13.52
C GLU A 214 -30.31 8.05 12.73
N ALA A 215 -30.11 8.20 11.42
CA ALA A 215 -30.95 9.08 10.58
C ALA A 215 -31.86 8.30 9.61
N GLU A 216 -31.43 7.95 8.43
CA GLU A 216 -32.25 7.26 7.42
C GLU A 216 -31.59 5.95 6.96
N ALA A 217 -32.28 4.82 7.09
CA ALA A 217 -31.81 3.55 6.56
C ALA A 217 -32.69 3.08 5.40
N LEU A 218 -32.11 2.75 4.26
CA LEU A 218 -32.77 2.10 3.14
C LEU A 218 -32.15 0.73 2.90
N VAL A 219 -32.90 -0.33 3.13
CA VAL A 219 -32.41 -1.71 3.00
C VAL A 219 -33.25 -2.44 1.95
N GLU A 220 -32.60 -3.08 0.99
CA GLU A 220 -33.22 -3.98 0.03
C GLU A 220 -32.48 -5.35 0.09
N ALA A 221 -33.22 -6.41 0.50
CA ALA A 221 -32.70 -7.76 0.69
C ALA A 221 -33.57 -8.81 -0.01
#